data_b30f822d22f138a2d87192822200117b
#
_entry.id   b30f822d22f138a2d87192822200117b
#
_cell.length_a   1.000
_cell.length_b   1.000
_cell.length_c   1.000
_cell.angle_alpha   90.00
_cell.angle_beta   90.00
_cell.angle_gamma   90.00
#
_symmetry.space_group_name_H-M   'P 1'
#
loop_
_entity.id
_entity.type
_entity.pdbx_description
1 polymer ?
#
loop_
_entity_poly.entity_id
_entity_poly.type
_entity_poly.pdbx_seq_one_letter_code
_entity_poly.pdbx_strand_id
1 'polypeptide(L)'
;MFSRDKWNEIIEALSANPFRTLITAFGVFWGIFILVILLSASQGLQNGIKRQMGGLSTNTMFMWTQATSKPYKGLPQGRNFNFKNPDVEALKRDVDGLLYVSPRNQLGGFRGSNNVVRGTKTGAYNVYGDYPEFILQQPMNILKGRFINYGDIANNRKVTVIGEGVIRELYAPGEEVLGSYIKVQGVNFLVVGVYKSISNMGGDAEESQKQLFIPFTTFQQAFNYGDIVGWMAITAQDDVPI
;
A
#
# COMPACT_ATOMS: atom_id res chain seq x y z
N MET A 1 -23.77 19.10 -47.56
CA MET A 1 -24.35 20.45 -47.56
C MET A 1 -25.85 20.28 -47.33
N PHE A 2 -26.38 20.55 -46.15
CA PHE A 2 -27.82 20.49 -45.86
C PHE A 2 -28.47 21.70 -46.50
N SER A 3 -29.40 21.46 -47.44
CA SER A 3 -30.16 22.56 -48.11
C SER A 3 -31.17 23.16 -47.10
N ARG A 4 -31.49 24.47 -47.25
CA ARG A 4 -32.50 25.17 -46.43
C ARG A 4 -33.86 24.44 -46.44
N ASP A 5 -34.19 23.77 -47.53
CA ASP A 5 -35.46 23.05 -47.72
C ASP A 5 -35.56 21.86 -46.76
N LYS A 6 -34.49 21.10 -46.54
CA LYS A 6 -34.48 19.99 -45.58
C LYS A 6 -34.66 20.46 -44.12
N TRP A 7 -34.12 21.60 -43.75
CA TRP A 7 -34.34 22.18 -42.42
C TRP A 7 -35.80 22.62 -42.23
N ASN A 8 -36.40 23.21 -43.23
CA ASN A 8 -37.81 23.61 -43.18
C ASN A 8 -38.73 22.38 -43.05
N GLU A 9 -38.49 21.32 -43.81
CA GLU A 9 -39.22 20.06 -43.72
C GLU A 9 -39.11 19.40 -42.33
N ILE A 10 -37.92 19.41 -41.72
CA ILE A 10 -37.71 18.91 -40.37
C ILE A 10 -38.50 19.74 -39.35
N ILE A 11 -38.46 21.07 -39.44
CA ILE A 11 -39.15 21.97 -38.52
C ILE A 11 -40.69 21.77 -38.67
N GLU A 12 -41.19 21.64 -39.88
CA GLU A 12 -42.62 21.39 -40.14
C GLU A 12 -43.07 20.05 -39.58
N ALA A 13 -42.28 18.99 -39.75
CA ALA A 13 -42.55 17.67 -39.17
C ALA A 13 -42.54 17.66 -37.63
N LEU A 14 -41.62 18.42 -37.00
CA LEU A 14 -41.53 18.56 -35.54
C LEU A 14 -42.70 19.39 -34.97
N SER A 15 -43.19 20.40 -35.71
CA SER A 15 -44.31 21.27 -35.30
C SER A 15 -45.69 20.63 -35.57
N ALA A 16 -45.79 19.60 -36.40
CA ALA A 16 -47.04 18.91 -36.68
C ALA A 16 -47.65 18.22 -35.42
N ASN A 17 -46.83 17.78 -34.48
CA ASN A 17 -47.26 17.16 -33.24
C ASN A 17 -46.35 17.62 -32.05
N PRO A 18 -46.53 18.82 -31.54
CA PRO A 18 -45.62 19.44 -30.60
C PRO A 18 -45.49 18.67 -29.28
N PHE A 19 -46.58 18.06 -28.79
CA PHE A 19 -46.57 17.26 -27.58
C PHE A 19 -45.70 15.99 -27.69
N ARG A 20 -45.79 15.28 -28.82
CA ARG A 20 -44.95 14.11 -29.09
C ARG A 20 -43.48 14.50 -29.23
N THR A 21 -43.21 15.59 -29.91
CA THR A 21 -41.86 16.13 -30.11
C THR A 21 -41.23 16.50 -28.76
N LEU A 22 -41.98 17.15 -27.87
CA LEU A 22 -41.53 17.56 -26.56
C LEU A 22 -41.19 16.36 -25.65
N ILE A 23 -42.05 15.32 -25.63
CA ILE A 23 -41.79 14.11 -24.86
C ILE A 23 -40.54 13.39 -25.38
N THR A 24 -40.42 13.28 -26.71
CA THR A 24 -39.24 12.62 -27.30
C THR A 24 -37.96 13.40 -27.00
N ALA A 25 -37.98 14.73 -27.16
CA ALA A 25 -36.85 15.59 -26.83
C ALA A 25 -36.49 15.51 -25.36
N PHE A 26 -37.48 15.50 -24.47
CA PHE A 26 -37.28 15.31 -23.03
C PHE A 26 -36.64 13.96 -22.71
N GLY A 27 -37.10 12.87 -23.35
CA GLY A 27 -36.51 11.55 -23.17
C GLY A 27 -35.03 11.48 -23.58
N VAL A 28 -34.73 12.05 -24.77
CA VAL A 28 -33.34 12.14 -25.25
C VAL A 28 -32.47 13.01 -24.33
N PHE A 29 -32.99 14.19 -23.95
CA PHE A 29 -32.29 15.07 -23.00
C PHE A 29 -32.00 14.35 -21.67
N TRP A 30 -33.01 13.69 -21.11
CA TRP A 30 -32.87 12.97 -19.84
C TRP A 30 -31.87 11.82 -19.93
N GLY A 31 -31.91 11.06 -21.06
CA GLY A 31 -30.94 10.00 -21.30
C GLY A 31 -29.48 10.50 -21.36
N ILE A 32 -29.25 11.57 -22.11
CA ILE A 32 -27.90 12.20 -22.19
C ILE A 32 -27.50 12.78 -20.84
N PHE A 33 -28.40 13.42 -20.11
CA PHE A 33 -28.14 14.00 -18.80
C PHE A 33 -27.70 12.94 -17.79
N ILE A 34 -28.41 11.83 -17.72
CA ILE A 34 -28.03 10.70 -16.83
C ILE A 34 -26.68 10.13 -17.25
N LEU A 35 -26.43 9.96 -18.54
CA LEU A 35 -25.16 9.45 -19.05
C LEU A 35 -23.99 10.33 -18.60
N VAL A 36 -24.11 11.64 -18.75
CA VAL A 36 -23.08 12.61 -18.33
C VAL A 36 -22.83 12.55 -16.82
N ILE A 37 -23.90 12.46 -16.02
CA ILE A 37 -23.78 12.32 -14.56
C ILE A 37 -23.03 11.03 -14.21
N LEU A 38 -23.40 9.90 -14.80
CA LEU A 38 -22.75 8.60 -14.53
C LEU A 38 -21.25 8.62 -14.91
N LEU A 39 -20.92 9.18 -16.08
CA LEU A 39 -19.52 9.32 -16.50
C LEU A 39 -18.73 10.23 -15.53
N SER A 40 -19.31 11.35 -15.14
CA SER A 40 -18.68 12.28 -14.20
C SER A 40 -18.49 11.65 -12.80
N ALA A 41 -19.49 10.92 -12.32
CA ALA A 41 -19.41 10.19 -11.05
C ALA A 41 -18.33 9.09 -11.11
N SER A 42 -18.25 8.35 -12.22
CA SER A 42 -17.22 7.32 -12.43
C SER A 42 -15.81 7.91 -12.40
N GLN A 43 -15.59 9.03 -13.11
CA GLN A 43 -14.30 9.72 -13.09
C GLN A 43 -13.96 10.30 -11.69
N GLY A 44 -14.96 10.86 -11.03
CA GLY A 44 -14.81 11.35 -9.64
C GLY A 44 -14.40 10.24 -8.68
N LEU A 45 -15.02 9.06 -8.78
CA LEU A 45 -14.69 7.88 -7.99
C LEU A 45 -13.26 7.39 -8.28
N GLN A 46 -12.90 7.26 -9.56
CA GLN A 46 -11.54 6.85 -9.95
C GLN A 46 -10.48 7.82 -9.41
N ASN A 47 -10.70 9.11 -9.54
CA ASN A 47 -9.79 10.13 -9.02
C ASN A 47 -9.74 10.12 -7.49
N GLY A 48 -10.86 9.88 -6.81
CA GLY A 48 -10.93 9.71 -5.37
C GLY A 48 -10.10 8.52 -4.90
N ILE A 49 -10.27 7.35 -5.53
CA ILE A 49 -9.49 6.14 -5.25
C ILE A 49 -8.00 6.39 -5.48
N LYS A 50 -7.61 6.97 -6.63
CA LYS A 50 -6.20 7.29 -6.92
C LYS A 50 -5.58 8.21 -5.86
N ARG A 51 -6.31 9.23 -5.38
CA ARG A 51 -5.84 10.11 -4.31
C ARG A 51 -5.74 9.39 -2.97
N GLN A 52 -6.70 8.52 -2.66
CA GLN A 52 -6.71 7.74 -1.42
C GLN A 52 -5.59 6.67 -1.41
N MET A 53 -5.29 6.09 -2.56
CA MET A 53 -4.17 5.15 -2.73
C MET A 53 -2.79 5.82 -2.63
N GLY A 54 -2.72 7.17 -2.62
CA GLY A 54 -1.52 7.93 -2.25
C GLY A 54 -0.28 7.65 -3.09
N GLY A 55 -0.46 7.32 -4.38
CA GLY A 55 0.67 7.04 -5.28
C GLY A 55 1.28 5.65 -5.09
N LEU A 56 0.54 4.69 -4.50
CA LEU A 56 0.93 3.28 -4.59
C LEU A 56 1.22 2.91 -6.04
N SER A 57 2.29 2.18 -6.25
CA SER A 57 2.58 1.62 -7.56
C SER A 57 1.37 0.80 -8.02
N THR A 58 0.77 1.19 -9.15
CA THR A 58 -0.44 0.54 -9.69
C THR A 58 -0.19 -0.92 -10.05
N ASN A 59 1.08 -1.30 -10.26
CA ASN A 59 1.53 -2.65 -10.58
C ASN A 59 2.14 -3.37 -9.37
N THR A 60 1.61 -3.13 -8.15
CA THR A 60 2.06 -3.82 -6.94
C THR A 60 0.96 -4.69 -6.38
N MET A 61 1.27 -5.97 -6.18
CA MET A 61 0.42 -6.92 -5.47
C MET A 61 1.06 -7.33 -4.14
N PHE A 62 0.19 -7.73 -3.20
CA PHE A 62 0.61 -8.30 -1.93
C PHE A 62 0.27 -9.78 -1.91
N MET A 63 1.24 -10.61 -1.56
CA MET A 63 1.11 -12.07 -1.54
C MET A 63 1.42 -12.62 -0.15
N TRP A 64 0.50 -13.40 0.39
CA TRP A 64 0.65 -14.10 1.67
C TRP A 64 0.19 -15.54 1.55
N THR A 65 0.63 -16.38 2.48
CA THR A 65 0.23 -17.78 2.51
C THR A 65 -1.13 -17.95 3.17
N GLN A 66 -1.86 -18.96 2.73
CA GLN A 66 -3.11 -19.41 3.35
C GLN A 66 -3.03 -20.91 3.68
N ALA A 67 -3.94 -21.38 4.50
CA ALA A 67 -4.05 -22.80 4.78
C ALA A 67 -4.25 -23.62 3.49
N THR A 68 -3.55 -24.75 3.38
CA THR A 68 -3.62 -25.61 2.19
C THR A 68 -5.03 -26.13 1.98
N SER A 69 -5.57 -25.99 0.76
CA SER A 69 -6.93 -26.45 0.40
C SER A 69 -6.97 -27.90 -0.08
N LYS A 70 -5.83 -28.49 -0.42
CA LYS A 70 -5.73 -29.86 -0.96
C LYS A 70 -4.68 -30.68 -0.19
N PRO A 71 -4.92 -31.99 0.02
CA PRO A 71 -3.90 -32.89 0.53
C PRO A 71 -2.80 -33.10 -0.54
N TYR A 72 -1.55 -33.26 -0.11
CA TYR A 72 -0.44 -33.50 -1.02
C TYR A 72 0.61 -34.40 -0.39
N LYS A 73 1.03 -35.47 -1.10
CA LYS A 73 2.06 -36.43 -0.69
C LYS A 73 1.90 -36.93 0.76
N GLY A 74 0.68 -37.37 1.13
CA GLY A 74 0.38 -37.89 2.48
C GLY A 74 0.17 -36.79 3.55
N LEU A 75 0.32 -35.52 3.21
CA LEU A 75 0.06 -34.41 4.13
C LEU A 75 -1.40 -33.97 4.02
N PRO A 76 -2.12 -33.74 5.15
CA PRO A 76 -3.53 -33.35 5.14
C PRO A 76 -3.73 -31.93 4.62
N GLN A 77 -4.96 -31.62 4.18
CA GLN A 77 -5.40 -30.24 3.94
C GLN A 77 -5.49 -29.44 5.24
N GLY A 78 -5.57 -28.12 5.14
CA GLY A 78 -5.74 -27.23 6.30
C GLY A 78 -4.43 -26.89 7.03
N ARG A 79 -3.27 -27.26 6.48
CA ARG A 79 -1.97 -26.92 7.08
C ARG A 79 -1.60 -25.48 6.78
N ASN A 80 -1.13 -24.78 7.80
CA ASN A 80 -0.48 -23.49 7.64
C ASN A 80 0.99 -23.68 7.22
N PHE A 81 1.47 -22.85 6.35
CA PHE A 81 2.88 -22.74 5.97
C PHE A 81 3.25 -21.28 5.81
N ASN A 82 4.52 -20.98 5.81
CA ASN A 82 5.03 -19.65 5.54
C ASN A 82 5.96 -19.70 4.34
N PHE A 83 6.04 -18.60 3.60
CA PHE A 83 7.14 -18.40 2.65
C PHE A 83 8.46 -18.34 3.41
N LYS A 84 9.53 -18.63 2.68
CA LYS A 84 10.90 -18.62 3.18
C LYS A 84 11.80 -17.78 2.30
N ASN A 85 12.97 -17.40 2.80
CA ASN A 85 13.94 -16.63 2.02
C ASN A 85 14.27 -17.27 0.65
N PRO A 86 14.46 -18.60 0.52
CA PRO A 86 14.66 -19.22 -0.79
C PRO A 86 13.50 -19.04 -1.78
N ASP A 87 12.26 -18.90 -1.30
CA ASP A 87 11.10 -18.68 -2.17
C ASP A 87 11.15 -17.29 -2.80
N VAL A 88 11.65 -16.29 -2.05
CA VAL A 88 11.88 -14.93 -2.56
C VAL A 88 12.91 -14.92 -3.69
N GLU A 89 14.01 -15.65 -3.48
CA GLU A 89 15.08 -15.76 -4.50
C GLU A 89 14.61 -16.58 -5.72
N ALA A 90 13.78 -17.61 -5.51
CA ALA A 90 13.18 -18.35 -6.61
C ALA A 90 12.24 -17.47 -7.44
N LEU A 91 11.41 -16.65 -6.81
CA LEU A 91 10.54 -15.70 -7.51
C LEU A 91 11.36 -14.71 -8.36
N LYS A 92 12.41 -14.14 -7.80
CA LYS A 92 13.28 -13.19 -8.53
C LYS A 92 13.98 -13.81 -9.73
N ARG A 93 14.31 -15.12 -9.63
CA ARG A 93 15.05 -15.84 -10.68
C ARG A 93 14.13 -16.39 -11.77
N ASP A 94 12.96 -16.94 -11.37
CA ASP A 94 12.16 -17.81 -12.23
C ASP A 94 10.93 -17.09 -12.83
N VAL A 95 10.63 -15.86 -12.38
CA VAL A 95 9.51 -15.07 -12.88
C VAL A 95 10.00 -13.81 -13.58
N ASP A 96 9.83 -13.77 -14.90
CA ASP A 96 10.17 -12.61 -15.71
C ASP A 96 9.18 -11.45 -15.49
N GLY A 97 9.63 -10.23 -15.74
CA GLY A 97 8.79 -9.03 -15.66
C GLY A 97 8.57 -8.50 -14.24
N LEU A 98 9.23 -9.06 -13.23
CA LEU A 98 9.22 -8.50 -11.87
C LEU A 98 10.23 -7.36 -11.75
N LEU A 99 9.78 -6.23 -11.22
CA LEU A 99 10.64 -5.07 -10.95
C LEU A 99 11.18 -5.12 -9.51
N TYR A 100 10.31 -5.35 -8.54
CA TYR A 100 10.68 -5.46 -7.12
C TYR A 100 9.95 -6.62 -6.45
N VAL A 101 10.67 -7.35 -5.61
CA VAL A 101 10.11 -8.36 -4.70
C VAL A 101 10.62 -8.03 -3.30
N SER A 102 9.75 -7.50 -2.46
CA SER A 102 10.08 -7.07 -1.10
C SER A 102 9.43 -8.02 -0.09
N PRO A 103 10.19 -8.95 0.50
CA PRO A 103 9.70 -9.77 1.60
C PRO A 103 9.47 -8.89 2.83
N ARG A 104 8.44 -9.24 3.59
CA ARG A 104 8.05 -8.49 4.77
C ARG A 104 7.68 -9.41 5.92
N ASN A 105 8.09 -9.03 7.12
CA ASN A 105 7.65 -9.61 8.37
C ASN A 105 7.01 -8.55 9.26
N GLN A 106 6.10 -8.97 10.11
CA GLN A 106 5.48 -8.11 11.11
C GLN A 106 5.56 -8.79 12.48
N LEU A 107 5.94 -8.05 13.47
CA LEU A 107 5.97 -8.52 14.84
C LEU A 107 4.55 -8.51 15.42
N GLY A 108 4.11 -9.66 15.95
CA GLY A 108 2.79 -9.81 16.55
C GLY A 108 1.63 -10.05 15.58
N GLY A 109 1.88 -10.41 14.30
CA GLY A 109 0.86 -10.69 13.28
C GLY A 109 0.25 -9.44 12.64
N PHE A 110 -0.79 -9.62 11.78
CA PHE A 110 -1.35 -8.54 10.95
C PHE A 110 -1.97 -7.38 11.74
N ARG A 111 -2.53 -7.65 12.92
CA ARG A 111 -3.11 -6.62 13.83
C ARG A 111 -2.44 -6.59 15.20
N GLY A 112 -1.24 -7.20 15.29
CA GLY A 112 -0.50 -7.21 16.55
C GLY A 112 0.08 -5.86 16.87
N SER A 113 -0.03 -5.45 18.13
CA SER A 113 0.69 -4.31 18.67
C SER A 113 1.92 -4.78 19.43
N ASN A 114 3.01 -4.04 19.34
CA ASN A 114 4.29 -4.40 19.94
C ASN A 114 4.71 -3.33 20.93
N ASN A 115 5.29 -3.77 22.05
CA ASN A 115 5.81 -2.85 23.03
C ASN A 115 7.15 -2.27 22.55
N VAL A 116 7.14 -0.97 22.35
CA VAL A 116 8.34 -0.16 22.09
C VAL A 116 8.56 0.74 23.29
N VAL A 117 9.77 0.73 23.82
CA VAL A 117 10.13 1.45 25.05
C VAL A 117 11.22 2.46 24.75
N ARG A 118 11.06 3.68 25.27
CA ARG A 118 12.09 4.71 25.28
C ARG A 118 12.11 5.42 26.64
N GLY A 119 13.19 5.21 27.40
CA GLY A 119 13.27 5.68 28.79
C GLY A 119 12.12 5.10 29.62
N THR A 120 11.29 5.95 30.18
CA THR A 120 10.09 5.58 30.94
C THR A 120 8.82 5.49 30.12
N LYS A 121 8.84 5.93 28.85
CA LYS A 121 7.68 5.92 27.97
C LYS A 121 7.58 4.60 27.22
N THR A 122 6.38 4.09 27.06
CA THR A 122 6.07 2.85 26.34
C THR A 122 4.88 3.09 25.42
N GLY A 123 4.93 2.51 24.23
CA GLY A 123 3.85 2.53 23.29
C GLY A 123 3.67 1.20 22.57
N ALA A 124 2.50 0.98 22.02
CA ALA A 124 2.16 -0.20 21.21
C ALA A 124 2.13 0.22 19.74
N TYR A 125 3.06 -0.31 18.95
CA TYR A 125 3.24 0.06 17.55
C TYR A 125 3.41 -1.17 16.67
N ASN A 126 3.05 -1.05 15.38
CA ASN A 126 3.35 -2.06 14.39
C ASN A 126 4.83 -1.96 13.97
N VAL A 127 5.56 -3.06 14.10
CA VAL A 127 6.97 -3.14 13.73
C VAL A 127 7.14 -4.07 12.55
N TYR A 128 7.69 -3.56 11.47
CA TYR A 128 7.88 -4.29 10.22
C TYR A 128 9.36 -4.50 9.92
N GLY A 129 9.67 -5.70 9.43
CA GLY A 129 10.96 -5.99 8.80
C GLY A 129 10.80 -5.84 7.29
N ASP A 130 11.54 -4.91 6.67
CA ASP A 130 11.37 -4.56 5.27
C ASP A 130 12.68 -4.46 4.51
N TYR A 131 12.57 -4.53 3.18
CA TYR A 131 13.64 -4.23 2.24
C TYR A 131 13.59 -2.76 1.79
N PRO A 132 14.72 -2.22 1.25
CA PRO A 132 14.78 -0.81 0.81
C PRO A 132 13.74 -0.43 -0.25
N GLU A 133 13.39 -1.35 -1.13
CA GLU A 133 12.43 -1.13 -2.22
C GLU A 133 11.01 -0.90 -1.73
N PHE A 134 10.71 -1.27 -0.50
CA PHE A 134 9.36 -1.10 0.03
C PHE A 134 8.89 0.37 0.01
N ILE A 135 9.80 1.34 0.15
CA ILE A 135 9.47 2.76 0.01
C ILE A 135 8.98 3.14 -1.40
N LEU A 136 9.36 2.37 -2.43
CA LEU A 136 8.90 2.57 -3.81
C LEU A 136 7.54 1.93 -4.04
N GLN A 137 7.23 0.86 -3.32
CA GLN A 137 5.96 0.14 -3.37
C GLN A 137 4.87 0.82 -2.54
N GLN A 138 5.25 1.36 -1.40
CA GLN A 138 4.41 2.17 -0.52
C GLN A 138 5.11 3.49 -0.23
N PRO A 139 4.92 4.52 -1.07
CA PRO A 139 5.59 5.79 -0.91
C PRO A 139 5.31 6.46 0.44
N MET A 140 6.37 7.01 1.01
CA MET A 140 6.33 7.78 2.25
C MET A 140 7.31 8.95 2.17
N ASN A 141 6.99 10.06 2.83
CA ASN A 141 7.90 11.20 2.91
C ASN A 141 8.89 11.01 4.04
N ILE A 142 10.18 10.97 3.74
CA ILE A 142 11.22 11.02 4.75
C ILE A 142 11.41 12.46 5.19
N LEU A 143 11.03 12.75 6.43
CA LEU A 143 11.11 14.09 7.01
C LEU A 143 12.53 14.43 7.50
N LYS A 144 13.22 13.44 8.07
CA LYS A 144 14.59 13.57 8.58
C LYS A 144 15.34 12.24 8.39
N GLY A 145 16.63 12.32 8.14
CA GLY A 145 17.48 11.14 7.99
C GLY A 145 17.26 10.38 6.68
N ARG A 146 17.18 9.06 6.75
CA ARG A 146 17.06 8.17 5.58
C ARG A 146 16.17 6.97 5.87
N PHE A 147 15.71 6.31 4.80
CA PHE A 147 15.11 4.98 4.89
C PHE A 147 16.17 3.89 5.02
N ILE A 148 15.74 2.64 5.23
CA ILE A 148 16.57 1.45 5.23
C ILE A 148 17.31 1.35 3.88
N ASN A 149 18.55 0.87 3.89
CA ASN A 149 19.33 0.63 2.70
C ASN A 149 19.95 -0.79 2.68
N TYR A 150 20.49 -1.19 1.53
CA TYR A 150 21.12 -2.51 1.38
C TYR A 150 22.33 -2.74 2.29
N GLY A 151 23.04 -1.70 2.68
CA GLY A 151 24.11 -1.81 3.68
C GLY A 151 23.59 -2.17 5.07
N ASP A 152 22.37 -1.77 5.41
CA ASP A 152 21.74 -2.16 6.68
C ASP A 152 21.29 -3.63 6.62
N ILE A 153 20.75 -4.09 5.48
CA ILE A 153 20.37 -5.49 5.21
C ILE A 153 21.60 -6.41 5.30
N ALA A 154 22.66 -6.08 4.53
CA ALA A 154 23.86 -6.92 4.42
C ALA A 154 24.63 -7.07 5.73
N ASN A 155 24.62 -6.02 6.56
CA ASN A 155 25.37 -6.00 7.81
C ASN A 155 24.47 -6.25 9.05
N ASN A 156 23.21 -6.60 8.87
CA ASN A 156 22.23 -6.80 9.96
C ASN A 156 22.25 -5.64 10.97
N ARG A 157 22.27 -4.40 10.47
CA ARG A 157 22.36 -3.22 11.32
C ARG A 157 21.09 -3.04 12.14
N LYS A 158 21.23 -2.84 13.45
CA LYS A 158 20.12 -2.57 14.35
C LYS A 158 19.69 -1.10 14.25
N VAL A 159 19.10 -0.76 13.12
CA VAL A 159 18.57 0.57 12.81
C VAL A 159 17.07 0.52 12.61
N THR A 160 16.39 1.65 12.79
CA THR A 160 14.95 1.77 12.57
C THR A 160 14.59 3.12 11.98
N VAL A 161 13.53 3.11 11.18
CA VAL A 161 12.84 4.31 10.70
C VAL A 161 11.49 4.37 11.39
N ILE A 162 11.14 5.51 11.97
CA ILE A 162 9.95 5.66 12.81
C ILE A 162 8.99 6.69 12.21
N GLY A 163 7.70 6.45 12.38
CA GLY A 163 6.66 7.38 11.97
C GLY A 163 6.52 8.58 12.90
N GLU A 164 6.00 9.68 12.36
CA GLU A 164 5.76 10.91 13.12
C GLU A 164 4.87 10.69 14.37
N GLY A 165 3.91 9.73 14.30
CA GLY A 165 3.06 9.35 15.42
C GLY A 165 3.85 8.78 16.60
N VAL A 166 4.90 8.00 16.32
CA VAL A 166 5.79 7.44 17.36
C VAL A 166 6.53 8.56 18.09
N ILE A 167 6.97 9.60 17.36
CA ILE A 167 7.67 10.74 17.95
C ILE A 167 6.75 11.49 18.91
N ARG A 168 5.51 11.76 18.51
CA ARG A 168 4.55 12.48 19.37
C ARG A 168 4.31 11.79 20.71
N GLU A 169 4.43 10.47 20.76
CA GLU A 169 4.16 9.70 21.98
C GLU A 169 5.43 9.46 22.82
N LEU A 170 6.55 9.13 22.18
CA LEU A 170 7.76 8.69 22.87
C LEU A 170 8.79 9.80 23.14
N TYR A 171 8.73 10.91 22.41
CA TYR A 171 9.71 12.00 22.54
C TYR A 171 9.10 13.23 23.22
N ALA A 172 9.95 14.08 23.75
CA ALA A 172 9.55 15.40 24.21
C ALA A 172 9.57 16.40 23.02
N PRO A 173 8.77 17.47 23.06
CA PRO A 173 8.82 18.52 22.07
C PRO A 173 10.24 19.10 21.93
N GLY A 174 10.77 19.15 20.69
CA GLY A 174 12.12 19.68 20.40
C GLY A 174 13.28 18.73 20.68
N GLU A 175 13.00 17.51 21.13
CA GLU A 175 14.05 16.51 21.39
C GLU A 175 14.64 15.97 20.08
N GLU A 176 15.97 15.73 20.06
CA GLU A 176 16.65 15.13 18.91
C GLU A 176 16.25 13.66 18.76
N VAL A 177 15.72 13.31 17.61
CA VAL A 177 15.19 11.98 17.30
C VAL A 177 16.24 11.11 16.61
N LEU A 178 16.96 11.67 15.63
CA LEU A 178 17.99 10.94 14.89
C LEU A 178 19.17 10.63 15.81
N GLY A 179 19.73 9.42 15.69
CA GLY A 179 20.83 8.96 16.53
C GLY A 179 20.42 8.54 17.94
N SER A 180 19.15 8.68 18.31
CA SER A 180 18.64 8.15 19.58
C SER A 180 18.34 6.65 19.47
N TYR A 181 18.19 6.00 20.62
CA TYR A 181 17.84 4.58 20.69
C TYR A 181 16.41 4.38 21.18
N ILE A 182 15.74 3.43 20.56
CA ILE A 182 14.46 2.87 21.04
C ILE A 182 14.61 1.37 21.23
N LYS A 183 13.88 0.83 22.18
CA LYS A 183 13.91 -0.60 22.51
C LYS A 183 12.63 -1.25 22.03
N VAL A 184 12.74 -2.27 21.17
CA VAL A 184 11.64 -3.08 20.67
C VAL A 184 11.80 -4.49 21.19
N GLN A 185 10.87 -4.96 22.01
CA GLN A 185 10.94 -6.27 22.67
C GLN A 185 12.33 -6.61 23.28
N GLY A 186 12.92 -5.64 23.94
CA GLY A 186 14.22 -5.82 24.60
C GLY A 186 15.45 -5.53 23.74
N VAL A 187 15.31 -5.39 22.41
CA VAL A 187 16.42 -5.09 21.49
C VAL A 187 16.48 -3.59 21.19
N ASN A 188 17.67 -2.99 21.33
CA ASN A 188 17.88 -1.58 21.03
C ASN A 188 18.11 -1.36 19.54
N PHE A 189 17.41 -0.38 18.95
CA PHE A 189 17.55 0.07 17.57
C PHE A 189 17.89 1.55 17.52
N LEU A 190 18.88 1.91 16.71
CA LEU A 190 19.27 3.29 16.43
C LEU A 190 18.27 3.91 15.44
N VAL A 191 17.70 5.06 15.76
CA VAL A 191 16.80 5.78 14.85
C VAL A 191 17.62 6.50 13.79
N VAL A 192 17.45 6.10 12.52
CA VAL A 192 18.19 6.64 11.38
C VAL A 192 17.29 7.45 10.42
N GLY A 193 15.99 7.41 10.63
CA GLY A 193 15.04 8.16 9.82
C GLY A 193 13.70 8.37 10.50
N VAL A 194 13.04 9.43 10.06
CA VAL A 194 11.69 9.80 10.46
C VAL A 194 10.86 9.95 9.19
N TYR A 195 9.69 9.31 9.16
CA TYR A 195 8.81 9.40 8.00
C TYR A 195 7.41 9.91 8.36
N LYS A 196 6.74 10.42 7.33
CA LYS A 196 5.31 10.71 7.31
C LYS A 196 4.65 9.91 6.20
N SER A 197 3.64 9.13 6.55
CA SER A 197 2.85 8.38 5.56
C SER A 197 2.12 9.35 4.62
N ILE A 198 2.10 9.05 3.34
CA ILE A 198 1.34 9.77 2.32
C ILE A 198 0.00 9.05 2.09
N SER A 199 -0.03 7.72 2.28
CA SER A 199 -1.18 6.88 2.00
C SER A 199 -2.02 6.63 3.25
N ASN A 200 -3.33 6.74 3.10
CA ASN A 200 -4.32 6.34 4.12
C ASN A 200 -4.90 4.95 3.83
N MET A 201 -4.18 4.13 3.04
CA MET A 201 -4.70 2.83 2.62
C MET A 201 -4.63 1.81 3.76
N GLY A 202 -5.79 1.28 4.12
CA GLY A 202 -5.93 0.13 5.03
C GLY A 202 -5.96 0.41 6.52
N GLY A 203 -6.03 1.67 6.95
CA GLY A 203 -6.14 2.03 8.36
C GLY A 203 -6.41 3.52 8.55
N ASP A 204 -6.65 3.93 9.78
CA ASP A 204 -6.71 5.34 10.12
C ASP A 204 -5.37 6.00 9.78
N ALA A 205 -5.42 7.23 9.26
CA ALA A 205 -4.21 8.01 8.95
C ALA A 205 -3.25 8.09 10.13
N GLU A 206 -3.76 8.00 11.33
CA GLU A 206 -2.98 7.99 12.56
C GLU A 206 -2.24 6.65 12.77
N GLU A 207 -2.85 5.52 12.46
CA GLU A 207 -2.21 4.20 12.60
C GLU A 207 -1.04 4.04 11.62
N SER A 208 -1.17 4.57 10.41
CA SER A 208 -0.08 4.56 9.43
C SER A 208 1.13 5.43 9.83
N GLN A 209 0.95 6.37 10.78
CA GLN A 209 2.03 7.16 11.36
C GLN A 209 2.66 6.49 12.60
N LYS A 210 2.05 5.42 13.12
CA LYS A 210 2.49 4.69 14.32
C LYS A 210 3.17 3.37 13.97
N GLN A 211 4.07 3.39 12.99
CA GLN A 211 4.78 2.20 12.53
C GLN A 211 6.29 2.41 12.61
N LEU A 212 7.02 1.30 12.74
CA LEU A 212 8.46 1.23 12.71
C LEU A 212 8.91 0.30 11.59
N PHE A 213 9.96 0.68 10.89
CA PHE A 213 10.60 -0.15 9.86
C PHE A 213 12.01 -0.51 10.30
N ILE A 214 12.33 -1.80 10.25
CA ILE A 214 13.62 -2.39 10.61
C ILE A 214 14.13 -3.15 9.39
N PRO A 215 15.46 -3.23 9.13
CA PRO A 215 15.98 -4.05 8.05
C PRO A 215 15.51 -5.50 8.19
N PHE A 216 15.02 -6.11 7.11
CA PHE A 216 14.38 -7.42 7.12
C PHE A 216 15.25 -8.52 7.76
N THR A 217 16.53 -8.59 7.38
CA THR A 217 17.48 -9.56 7.94
C THR A 217 17.71 -9.34 9.44
N THR A 218 17.79 -8.08 9.86
CA THR A 218 17.90 -7.73 11.28
C THR A 218 16.65 -8.12 12.05
N PHE A 219 15.47 -7.94 11.46
CA PHE A 219 14.19 -8.35 12.05
C PHE A 219 14.17 -9.86 12.28
N GLN A 220 14.51 -10.67 11.26
CA GLN A 220 14.57 -12.12 11.39
C GLN A 220 15.51 -12.57 12.50
N GLN A 221 16.68 -11.97 12.57
CA GLN A 221 17.68 -12.29 13.59
C GLN A 221 17.27 -11.81 14.99
N ALA A 222 16.79 -10.58 15.14
CA ALA A 222 16.47 -9.98 16.43
C ALA A 222 15.27 -10.64 17.12
N PHE A 223 14.31 -11.13 16.34
CA PHE A 223 13.05 -11.70 16.85
C PHE A 223 12.89 -13.20 16.59
N ASN A 224 13.98 -13.87 16.23
CA ASN A 224 14.04 -15.33 16.04
C ASN A 224 13.03 -15.87 15.02
N TYR A 225 12.87 -15.17 13.89
CA TYR A 225 12.01 -15.58 12.78
C TYR A 225 12.67 -16.61 11.85
N GLY A 226 13.97 -16.87 12.00
CA GLY A 226 14.71 -17.76 11.10
C GLY A 226 14.66 -17.28 9.65
N ASP A 227 14.22 -18.14 8.73
CA ASP A 227 14.07 -17.86 7.30
C ASP A 227 12.61 -17.52 6.88
N ILE A 228 11.71 -17.31 7.85
CA ILE A 228 10.30 -17.06 7.61
C ILE A 228 10.09 -15.71 6.94
N VAL A 229 9.26 -15.72 5.89
CA VAL A 229 8.69 -14.54 5.22
C VAL A 229 7.18 -14.57 5.45
N GLY A 230 6.67 -13.55 6.13
CA GLY A 230 5.25 -13.47 6.46
C GLY A 230 4.39 -13.18 5.23
N TRP A 231 4.85 -12.26 4.41
CA TRP A 231 4.22 -11.87 3.15
C TRP A 231 5.19 -11.10 2.27
N MET A 232 4.81 -10.85 1.01
CA MET A 232 5.65 -10.16 0.05
C MET A 232 4.86 -9.08 -0.67
N ALA A 233 5.49 -7.94 -0.93
CA ALA A 233 5.04 -6.95 -1.90
C ALA A 233 5.81 -7.18 -3.20
N ILE A 234 5.09 -7.40 -4.29
CA ILE A 234 5.66 -7.71 -5.60
C ILE A 234 5.20 -6.63 -6.58
N THR A 235 6.12 -5.99 -7.25
CA THR A 235 5.86 -5.00 -8.29
C THR A 235 6.30 -5.56 -9.63
N ALA A 236 5.41 -5.57 -10.61
CA ALA A 236 5.75 -5.91 -11.99
C ALA A 236 6.18 -4.66 -12.78
N GLN A 237 6.79 -4.88 -13.94
CA GLN A 237 7.08 -3.84 -14.92
C GLN A 237 5.78 -3.27 -15.50
N ASP A 238 5.80 -2.03 -15.98
CA ASP A 238 4.59 -1.31 -16.41
C ASP A 238 3.88 -1.96 -17.62
N ASP A 239 4.58 -2.75 -18.39
CA ASP A 239 4.09 -3.48 -19.56
C ASP A 239 3.52 -4.87 -19.22
N VAL A 240 3.67 -5.32 -17.98
CA VAL A 240 3.16 -6.62 -17.50
C VAL A 240 1.91 -6.39 -16.67
N PRO A 241 0.71 -6.80 -17.15
CA PRO A 241 -0.50 -6.72 -16.35
C PRO A 241 -0.44 -7.72 -15.19
N ILE A 242 -0.80 -7.26 -14.01
CA ILE A 242 -0.91 -8.08 -12.78
C ILE A 242 -2.35 -8.57 -12.61
#